data_91b4b0dd97389a4a26444b5ec16ba25f
#
_entry.id   91b4b0dd97389a4a26444b5ec16ba25f
#
_cell.length_a   1.000
_cell.length_b   1.000
_cell.length_c   1.000
_cell.angle_alpha   90.00
_cell.angle_beta   90.00
_cell.angle_gamma   90.00
#
_symmetry.space_group_name_H-M   'P 1'
#
loop_
_entity.id
_entity.type
_entity.pdbx_description
1 polymer ?
#
loop_
_entity_poly.entity_id
_entity_poly.type
_entity_poly.pdbx_seq_one_letter_code
_entity_poly.pdbx_strand_id
1 'polypeptide(L)' 'MELKENQAALILEASADGEITVDVQAQNLQGFASALCHALATKLMNDEQLQGELMDMVEAGEQPGE' A
#
# COMPACT_ATOMS: atom_id res chain seq x y z
N MET A 1 3.82 -13.24 9.16
CA MET A 1 3.17 -12.16 9.92
C MET A 1 1.78 -12.61 10.36
N GLU A 2 1.50 -12.47 11.64
CA GLU A 2 0.17 -12.77 12.15
C GLU A 2 -0.60 -11.48 12.35
N LEU A 3 -1.81 -11.44 11.81
CA LEU A 3 -2.70 -10.30 11.94
C LEU A 3 -3.85 -10.63 12.89
N LYS A 4 -4.21 -9.65 13.68
CA LYS A 4 -5.41 -9.74 14.51
C LYS A 4 -6.65 -9.47 13.67
N GLU A 5 -7.83 -9.79 14.20
CA GLU A 5 -9.08 -9.59 13.46
C GLU A 5 -9.31 -8.16 13.02
N ASN A 6 -8.83 -7.19 13.81
CA ASN A 6 -9.03 -5.77 13.51
C ASN A 6 -7.85 -5.15 12.78
N GLN A 7 -6.96 -5.96 12.23
CA GLN A 7 -5.77 -5.50 11.53
C GLN A 7 -5.79 -5.95 10.08
N ALA A 8 -5.17 -5.14 9.24
CA ALA A 8 -4.91 -5.48 7.86
C ALA A 8 -3.54 -4.96 7.46
N ALA A 9 -2.94 -5.58 6.45
CA ALA A 9 -1.63 -5.18 5.97
C ALA A 9 -1.71 -4.89 4.48
N LEU A 10 -1.05 -3.80 4.08
CA LEU A 10 -0.86 -3.46 2.68
C LEU A 10 0.58 -3.80 2.32
N ILE A 11 0.77 -4.70 1.37
CA ILE A 11 2.07 -5.18 0.99
C ILE A 11 2.40 -4.68 -0.41
N LEU A 12 3.54 -4.01 -0.53
CA LEU A 12 4.05 -3.54 -1.81
C LEU A 12 5.26 -4.37 -2.20
N GLU A 13 5.28 -4.80 -3.45
CA GLU A 13 6.42 -5.55 -3.96
C GLU A 13 6.88 -4.91 -5.26
N ALA A 14 8.16 -4.62 -5.34
CA ALA A 14 8.76 -4.05 -6.53
C ALA A 14 9.60 -5.10 -7.23
N SER A 15 9.37 -5.32 -8.52
CA SER A 15 10.13 -6.27 -9.30
C SER A 15 11.37 -5.59 -9.90
N ALA A 16 12.27 -6.42 -10.43
CA ALA A 16 13.52 -5.91 -11.01
C ALA A 16 13.28 -5.03 -12.24
N ASP A 17 12.17 -5.22 -12.93
CA ASP A 17 11.83 -4.43 -14.12
C ASP A 17 11.01 -3.19 -13.81
N GLY A 18 10.85 -2.88 -12.54
CA GLY A 18 10.17 -1.65 -12.12
C GLY A 18 8.67 -1.78 -11.91
N GLU A 19 8.13 -2.98 -11.99
CA GLU A 19 6.71 -3.17 -11.71
C GLU A 19 6.43 -3.20 -10.21
N ILE A 20 5.34 -2.56 -9.81
CA ILE A 20 4.89 -2.55 -8.44
C ILE A 20 3.61 -3.35 -8.35
N THR A 21 3.58 -4.32 -7.44
CA THR A 21 2.36 -5.05 -7.13
C THR A 21 1.90 -4.70 -5.73
N VAL A 22 0.60 -4.70 -5.54
CA VAL A 22 -0.03 -4.33 -4.27
C VAL A 22 -0.91 -5.49 -3.82
N ASP A 23 -0.72 -5.91 -2.58
CA ASP A 23 -1.52 -6.98 -2.01
C ASP A 23 -2.08 -6.53 -0.66
N VAL A 24 -3.25 -7.03 -0.32
CA VAL A 24 -3.91 -6.73 0.95
C VAL A 24 -4.14 -8.04 1.69
N GLN A 25 -3.69 -8.11 2.94
CA GLN A 25 -3.90 -9.26 3.78
C GLN A 25 -4.65 -8.87 5.04
N ALA A 26 -5.65 -9.67 5.40
CA ALA A 26 -6.44 -9.43 6.59
C ALA A 26 -7.09 -10.72 7.02
N GLN A 27 -7.30 -10.89 8.33
CA GLN A 27 -8.07 -12.01 8.82
C GLN A 27 -9.56 -11.82 8.58
N ASN A 28 -10.03 -10.58 8.68
CA ASN A 28 -11.43 -10.25 8.44
C ASN A 28 -11.52 -9.34 7.22
N LEU A 29 -11.86 -9.92 6.07
CA LEU A 29 -11.95 -9.17 4.82
C LEU A 29 -13.11 -8.19 4.80
N GLN A 30 -14.06 -8.33 5.71
CA GLN A 30 -15.19 -7.41 5.83
C GLN A 30 -14.96 -6.32 6.87
N GLY A 31 -13.81 -6.34 7.54
CA GLY A 31 -13.49 -5.38 8.56
C GLY A 31 -13.12 -4.01 7.99
N PHE A 32 -13.18 -2.99 8.85
CA PHE A 32 -12.86 -1.62 8.45
C PHE A 32 -11.41 -1.47 8.01
N ALA A 33 -10.49 -2.12 8.71
CA ALA A 33 -9.07 -2.04 8.36
C ALA A 33 -8.82 -2.63 6.96
N SER A 34 -9.46 -3.75 6.65
CA SER A 34 -9.35 -4.34 5.32
C SER A 34 -9.95 -3.42 4.26
N ALA A 35 -11.09 -2.81 4.56
CA ALA A 35 -11.72 -1.87 3.63
C ALA A 35 -10.81 -0.68 3.34
N LEU A 36 -10.16 -0.14 4.37
CA LEU A 36 -9.21 0.95 4.17
C LEU A 36 -8.01 0.53 3.34
N CYS A 37 -7.48 -0.66 3.58
CA CYS A 37 -6.36 -1.16 2.80
C CYS A 37 -6.73 -1.34 1.33
N HIS A 38 -7.92 -1.85 1.05
CA HIS A 38 -8.38 -1.99 -0.32
C HIS A 38 -8.57 -0.63 -0.98
N ALA A 39 -9.12 0.33 -0.25
CA ALA A 39 -9.29 1.68 -0.77
C ALA A 39 -7.94 2.33 -1.08
N LEU A 40 -6.97 2.18 -0.19
CA LEU A 40 -5.63 2.70 -0.41
C LEU A 40 -4.96 2.02 -1.60
N ALA A 41 -5.10 0.72 -1.72
CA ALA A 41 -4.52 -0.01 -2.84
C ALA A 41 -5.14 0.45 -4.16
N THR A 42 -6.44 0.62 -4.20
CA THR A 42 -7.14 1.08 -5.39
C THR A 42 -6.66 2.48 -5.79
N LYS A 43 -6.59 3.38 -4.80
CA LYS A 43 -6.15 4.74 -5.05
C LYS A 43 -4.70 4.77 -5.54
N LEU A 44 -3.84 3.98 -4.92
CA LEU A 44 -2.43 3.93 -5.28
C LEU A 44 -2.24 3.45 -6.71
N MET A 45 -3.04 2.48 -7.16
CA MET A 45 -2.90 1.92 -8.49
C MET A 45 -3.57 2.76 -9.58
N ASN A 46 -4.55 3.59 -9.22
CA ASN A 46 -5.34 4.31 -10.21
C ASN A 46 -5.11 5.83 -10.21
N ASP A 47 -4.44 6.37 -9.20
CA ASP A 47 -4.22 7.81 -9.10
C ASP A 47 -2.79 8.14 -9.51
N GLU A 48 -2.63 8.60 -10.74
CA GLU A 48 -1.32 8.93 -11.27
C GLU A 48 -0.67 10.09 -10.55
N GLN A 49 -1.47 11.05 -10.08
CA GLN A 49 -0.94 12.18 -9.34
C GLN A 49 -0.35 11.73 -8.01
N LEU A 50 -1.06 10.86 -7.30
CA LEU A 50 -0.55 10.32 -6.05
C LEU A 50 0.72 9.52 -6.27
N GLN A 51 0.76 8.71 -7.32
CA GLN A 51 1.95 7.93 -7.66
C GLN A 51 3.14 8.85 -7.92
N GLY A 52 2.91 9.93 -8.65
CA GLY A 52 3.96 10.90 -8.93
C GLY A 52 4.47 11.58 -7.67
N GLU A 53 3.58 11.94 -6.77
CA GLU A 53 3.97 12.54 -5.49
C GLU A 53 4.81 11.59 -4.65
N LEU A 54 4.41 10.33 -4.60
CA LEU A 54 5.14 9.31 -3.84
C LEU A 54 6.53 9.08 -4.44
N MET A 55 6.63 9.02 -5.74
CA MET A 55 7.91 8.86 -6.41
C MET A 55 8.82 10.04 -6.16
N ASP A 56 8.28 11.26 -6.16
CA ASP A 56 9.06 12.44 -5.84
C ASP A 56 9.63 12.38 -4.43
N MET A 57 8.85 11.91 -3.48
CA MET A 57 9.31 11.76 -2.10
C MET A 57 10.44 10.74 -2.01
N VAL A 58 10.32 9.64 -2.71
CA VAL A 58 11.35 8.59 -2.72
C VAL A 58 12.64 9.12 -3.34
N GLU A 59 12.53 9.81 -4.48
CA GLU A 59 13.70 10.35 -5.18
C GLU A 59 14.39 11.46 -4.37
N ALA A 60 13.61 12.22 -3.60
CA ALA A 60 14.16 13.26 -2.74
C ALA A 60 14.82 12.68 -1.48
N GLY A 61 14.69 11.39 -1.24
CA GLY A 61 15.26 10.74 -0.08
C GLY A 61 14.43 10.91 1.19
N GLU A 62 13.22 11.41 1.08
CA GLU A 62 12.32 11.53 2.22
C GLU A 62 11.65 10.20 2.49
N GLN A 63 11.80 9.72 3.72
CA GLN A 63 11.18 8.46 4.11
C GLN A 63 10.30 8.69 5.33
N PRO A 64 9.01 8.33 5.22
CA PRO A 64 8.11 8.47 6.36
C PRO A 64 8.56 7.57 7.51
N GLY A 65 8.44 8.07 8.70
CA GLY A 65 8.73 7.29 9.89
C GLY A 65 10.16 7.32 10.40
N GLU A 66 10.99 8.10 9.80
CA GLU A 66 12.34 8.31 10.31
C GLU A 66 12.43 9.44 11.31
#